data_20d0ea50fef21adeb8ba57df698892c0
#
_entry.id   20d0ea50fef21adeb8ba57df698892c0
#
_cell.length_a   1.000
_cell.length_b   1.000
_cell.length_c   1.000
_cell.angle_alpha   90.00
_cell.angle_beta   90.00
_cell.angle_gamma   90.00
#
_symmetry.space_group_name_H-M   'P 1'
#
loop_
_entity.id
_entity.type
_entity.pdbx_description
1 polymer ?
#
loop_
_entity_poly.entity_id
_entity_poly.type
_entity_poly.pdbx_seq_one_letter_code
_entity_poly.pdbx_strand_id
1 'polypeptide(L)'
;MITTEERQENYHNARVIIVGGGITGLSLAAVLAEREIPFVLLEKEKRLGGQIHTICDKGYTYELGPNTGSISTPEVTELFNFVAPEAVLEVASNDAKRRLIWKGRSFHALPSGLWSGITTPLFTFYDKLRLLGEPFRKRGTDPLESVGALAERRMGKSFVDYAVDPFIGGIYAGNPYRIVTQYALPKLYRLEQDYGSFIGGALRKALKHQAKDPRVTKEVFSAEGGLSRLIEALENKLKTKGSVITGAEIVHTDYAPSTGWSVTYTDQHEEKHTITADHYITTVRSDLLHSVLPNEIAPLLAPIEQLRYAPITEVVIGFDHLPEIRTKAFGGLVPSCENCSILGILFTAEMFRNRVPYEDSLLFNIFMGGDEKPLNPDEYSDEELLCIAERELRRMLSIPANRNASLQHIARYRKAIPQYDETSPARLERIREIEQAYPGLVLAGGIRDGIGLAARIAQGVSIGKEIAVQIK
;
A
#
# COMPACT_ATOMS: atom_id res chain seq x y z
N MET A 1 -24.12 23.16 -3.57
CA MET A 1 -24.68 21.94 -4.22
C MET A 1 -24.77 22.27 -5.70
N ILE A 2 -24.09 21.51 -6.53
CA ILE A 2 -24.19 21.63 -8.00
C ILE A 2 -25.59 21.19 -8.39
N THR A 3 -26.28 21.99 -9.18
CA THR A 3 -27.65 21.68 -9.67
C THR A 3 -27.62 20.48 -10.66
N THR A 4 -28.79 19.87 -10.92
CA THR A 4 -28.90 18.75 -11.85
C THR A 4 -28.47 19.17 -13.27
N GLU A 5 -28.72 20.42 -13.67
CA GLU A 5 -28.31 21.00 -14.94
C GLU A 5 -26.80 21.20 -15.04
N GLU A 6 -26.16 21.73 -13.98
CA GLU A 6 -24.71 21.85 -13.91
C GLU A 6 -23.98 20.48 -13.88
N ARG A 7 -24.62 19.43 -13.35
CA ARG A 7 -24.12 18.06 -13.46
C ARG A 7 -24.17 17.56 -14.90
N GLN A 8 -25.27 17.79 -15.63
CA GLN A 8 -25.38 17.39 -17.02
C GLN A 8 -24.40 18.15 -17.92
N GLU A 9 -24.17 19.46 -17.71
CA GLU A 9 -23.13 20.21 -18.44
C GLU A 9 -21.73 19.67 -18.17
N ASN A 10 -21.39 19.28 -16.93
CA ASN A 10 -20.09 18.66 -16.58
C ASN A 10 -19.88 17.30 -17.25
N TYR A 11 -20.94 16.54 -17.55
CA TYR A 11 -20.84 15.27 -18.29
C TYR A 11 -20.45 15.49 -19.77
N HIS A 12 -21.00 16.52 -20.42
CA HIS A 12 -20.75 16.81 -21.83
C HIS A 12 -19.39 17.49 -22.07
N ASN A 13 -18.77 18.06 -21.05
CA ASN A 13 -17.50 18.77 -21.13
C ASN A 13 -16.32 18.07 -20.43
N ALA A 14 -16.48 16.82 -20.02
CA ALA A 14 -15.39 16.09 -19.38
C ALA A 14 -14.18 15.97 -20.32
N ARG A 15 -13.00 16.33 -19.82
CA ARG A 15 -11.72 16.15 -20.51
C ARG A 15 -11.03 14.84 -20.09
N VAL A 16 -11.38 14.35 -18.89
CA VAL A 16 -10.73 13.19 -18.28
C VAL A 16 -11.78 12.29 -17.62
N ILE A 17 -11.78 11.02 -17.99
CA ILE A 17 -12.54 9.97 -17.29
C ILE A 17 -11.55 9.19 -16.40
N ILE A 18 -11.87 9.05 -15.10
CA ILE A 18 -11.10 8.28 -14.13
C ILE A 18 -11.96 7.10 -13.68
N VAL A 19 -11.46 5.88 -13.84
CA VAL A 19 -12.13 4.66 -13.37
C VAL A 19 -11.37 4.07 -12.20
N GLY A 20 -12.07 4.03 -11.06
CA GLY A 20 -11.55 3.59 -9.76
C GLY A 20 -11.33 4.73 -8.78
N GLY A 21 -12.16 4.76 -7.74
CA GLY A 21 -12.16 5.74 -6.64
C GLY A 21 -11.22 5.38 -5.48
N GLY A 22 -10.18 4.57 -5.73
CA GLY A 22 -9.11 4.34 -4.77
C GLY A 22 -8.19 5.55 -4.63
N ILE A 23 -7.23 5.51 -3.68
CA ILE A 23 -6.36 6.66 -3.36
C ILE A 23 -5.59 7.18 -4.59
N THR A 24 -5.22 6.34 -5.56
CA THR A 24 -4.55 6.78 -6.80
C THR A 24 -5.47 7.63 -7.65
N GLY A 25 -6.71 7.18 -7.90
CA GLY A 25 -7.70 7.93 -8.67
C GLY A 25 -8.11 9.24 -7.97
N LEU A 26 -8.29 9.20 -6.66
CA LEU A 26 -8.60 10.39 -5.86
C LEU A 26 -7.46 11.42 -5.87
N SER A 27 -6.20 10.97 -5.78
CA SER A 27 -5.03 11.88 -5.84
C SER A 27 -4.88 12.51 -7.23
N LEU A 28 -5.17 11.76 -8.29
CA LEU A 28 -5.22 12.28 -9.66
C LEU A 28 -6.33 13.32 -9.78
N ALA A 29 -7.55 13.00 -9.34
CA ALA A 29 -8.69 13.92 -9.38
C ALA A 29 -8.41 15.21 -8.58
N ALA A 30 -7.69 15.14 -7.46
CA ALA A 30 -7.30 16.30 -6.68
C ALA A 30 -6.44 17.29 -7.50
N VAL A 31 -5.46 16.78 -8.27
CA VAL A 31 -4.63 17.62 -9.15
C VAL A 31 -5.46 18.25 -10.28
N LEU A 32 -6.38 17.50 -10.88
CA LEU A 32 -7.27 18.05 -11.91
C LEU A 32 -8.18 19.14 -11.34
N ALA A 33 -8.72 18.90 -10.14
CA ALA A 33 -9.56 19.87 -9.43
C ALA A 33 -8.83 21.17 -9.08
N GLU A 34 -7.57 21.09 -8.64
CA GLU A 34 -6.72 22.27 -8.37
C GLU A 34 -6.42 23.07 -9.64
N ARG A 35 -6.39 22.41 -10.78
CA ARG A 35 -6.11 23.03 -12.10
C ARG A 35 -7.36 23.35 -12.91
N GLU A 36 -8.53 23.18 -12.30
CA GLU A 36 -9.85 23.47 -12.93
C GLU A 36 -10.07 22.71 -14.25
N ILE A 37 -9.50 21.48 -14.35
CA ILE A 37 -9.68 20.59 -15.51
C ILE A 37 -10.92 19.75 -15.27
N PRO A 38 -11.94 19.78 -16.15
CA PRO A 38 -13.16 19.00 -16.01
C PRO A 38 -12.88 17.48 -16.04
N PHE A 39 -13.35 16.76 -15.04
CA PHE A 39 -13.22 15.31 -14.95
C PHE A 39 -14.48 14.63 -14.44
N VAL A 40 -14.60 13.35 -14.76
CA VAL A 40 -15.58 12.43 -14.16
C VAL A 40 -14.83 11.26 -13.55
N LEU A 41 -15.08 10.99 -12.26
CA LEU A 41 -14.56 9.83 -11.56
C LEU A 41 -15.69 8.83 -11.34
N LEU A 42 -15.51 7.61 -11.83
CA LEU A 42 -16.43 6.48 -11.72
C LEU A 42 -15.87 5.45 -10.74
N GLU A 43 -16.67 5.10 -9.73
CA GLU A 43 -16.37 4.03 -8.77
C GLU A 43 -17.52 3.04 -8.73
N LYS A 44 -17.21 1.74 -8.85
CA LYS A 44 -18.20 0.67 -8.83
C LYS A 44 -18.85 0.49 -7.45
N GLU A 45 -18.05 0.60 -6.41
CA GLU A 45 -18.53 0.48 -5.04
C GLU A 45 -19.34 1.72 -4.62
N LYS A 46 -20.20 1.56 -3.60
CA LYS A 46 -20.98 2.69 -3.04
C LYS A 46 -20.14 3.67 -2.22
N ARG A 47 -18.89 3.35 -1.95
CA ARG A 47 -17.94 4.18 -1.22
C ARG A 47 -16.65 4.37 -2.00
N LEU A 48 -15.97 5.48 -1.78
CA LEU A 48 -14.62 5.73 -2.27
C LEU A 48 -13.56 5.15 -1.32
N GLY A 49 -12.29 5.22 -1.72
CA GLY A 49 -11.13 4.81 -0.92
C GLY A 49 -10.58 3.43 -1.27
N GLY A 50 -11.32 2.61 -2.02
CA GLY A 50 -10.89 1.26 -2.38
C GLY A 50 -10.64 0.40 -1.13
N GLN A 51 -9.39 -0.02 -0.90
CA GLN A 51 -9.02 -0.83 0.28
C GLN A 51 -8.89 -0.03 1.58
N ILE A 52 -8.88 1.30 1.54
CA ILE A 52 -8.83 2.13 2.76
C ILE A 52 -10.21 2.12 3.40
N HIS A 53 -10.28 1.62 4.63
CA HIS A 53 -11.52 1.55 5.38
C HIS A 53 -11.25 1.61 6.88
N THR A 54 -11.63 2.70 7.52
CA THR A 54 -11.58 2.85 8.98
C THR A 54 -12.91 2.42 9.60
N ILE A 55 -12.85 1.64 10.64
CA ILE A 55 -14.00 1.22 11.44
C ILE A 55 -13.93 1.84 12.82
N CYS A 56 -15.08 2.33 13.31
CA CYS A 56 -15.26 2.76 14.68
C CYS A 56 -16.29 1.82 15.33
N ASP A 57 -15.84 1.00 16.27
CA ASP A 57 -16.71 0.05 16.99
C ASP A 57 -16.31 -0.04 18.46
N LYS A 58 -17.27 0.00 19.39
CA LYS A 58 -17.06 -0.10 20.85
C LYS A 58 -16.01 0.87 21.40
N GLY A 59 -15.87 2.05 20.80
CA GLY A 59 -14.86 3.04 21.18
C GLY A 59 -13.46 2.79 20.63
N TYR A 60 -13.25 1.71 19.90
CA TYR A 60 -12.03 1.44 19.13
C TYR A 60 -12.14 2.04 17.74
N THR A 61 -11.02 2.57 17.23
CA THR A 61 -10.87 3.03 15.84
C THR A 61 -9.73 2.30 15.19
N TYR A 62 -9.99 1.52 14.17
CA TYR A 62 -9.01 0.68 13.48
C TYR A 62 -9.18 0.70 11.97
N GLU A 63 -8.09 0.42 11.28
CA GLU A 63 -8.10 0.30 9.84
C GLU A 63 -8.36 -1.15 9.41
N LEU A 64 -9.01 -1.30 8.27
CA LEU A 64 -9.05 -2.52 7.49
C LEU A 64 -8.33 -2.26 6.16
N GLY A 65 -7.36 -3.11 5.79
CA GLY A 65 -6.51 -2.93 4.63
C GLY A 65 -5.23 -2.14 4.94
N PRO A 66 -4.93 -1.01 4.28
CA PRO A 66 -3.76 -0.20 4.63
C PRO A 66 -3.92 0.47 6.00
N ASN A 67 -3.05 0.14 6.94
CA ASN A 67 -3.11 0.69 8.30
C ASN A 67 -2.38 2.02 8.45
N THR A 68 -1.29 2.19 7.70
CA THR A 68 -0.41 3.37 7.81
C THR A 68 0.25 3.68 6.47
N GLY A 69 0.71 4.91 6.31
CA GLY A 69 1.63 5.31 5.25
C GLY A 69 2.98 5.77 5.79
N SER A 70 3.91 6.10 4.91
CA SER A 70 5.17 6.77 5.25
C SER A 70 5.28 8.06 4.44
N ILE A 71 5.63 9.18 5.09
CA ILE A 71 5.86 10.47 4.41
C ILE A 71 7.18 10.37 3.62
N SER A 72 7.18 9.53 2.60
CA SER A 72 8.35 9.21 1.77
C SER A 72 8.43 10.02 0.49
N THR A 73 7.39 10.81 0.20
CA THR A 73 7.28 11.72 -0.95
C THR A 73 6.51 12.97 -0.54
N PRO A 74 6.75 14.14 -1.18
CA PRO A 74 6.10 15.40 -0.82
C PRO A 74 4.59 15.41 -1.13
N GLU A 75 4.14 14.58 -2.08
CA GLU A 75 2.75 14.50 -2.53
C GLU A 75 1.80 14.08 -1.40
N VAL A 76 2.30 13.36 -0.39
CA VAL A 76 1.50 13.02 0.80
C VAL A 76 1.06 14.31 1.51
N THR A 77 2.01 15.21 1.80
CA THR A 77 1.72 16.48 2.46
C THR A 77 0.87 17.40 1.56
N GLU A 78 1.16 17.41 0.25
CA GLU A 78 0.37 18.17 -0.73
C GLU A 78 -1.11 17.75 -0.70
N LEU A 79 -1.38 16.43 -0.68
CA LEU A 79 -2.74 15.90 -0.66
C LEU A 79 -3.50 16.26 0.63
N PHE A 80 -2.85 16.18 1.80
CA PHE A 80 -3.46 16.64 3.06
C PHE A 80 -3.70 18.14 3.06
N ASN A 81 -2.78 18.94 2.53
CA ASN A 81 -2.96 20.38 2.38
C ASN A 81 -4.14 20.72 1.45
N PHE A 82 -4.33 19.94 0.38
CA PHE A 82 -5.47 20.11 -0.51
C PHE A 82 -6.81 19.99 0.22
N VAL A 83 -6.94 19.09 1.19
CA VAL A 83 -8.19 18.84 1.91
C VAL A 83 -8.27 19.53 3.28
N ALA A 84 -7.25 20.26 3.69
CA ALA A 84 -7.26 20.96 4.97
C ALA A 84 -8.39 22.02 5.02
N PRO A 85 -9.05 22.22 6.17
CA PRO A 85 -8.80 21.57 7.48
C PRO A 85 -9.61 20.27 7.72
N GLU A 86 -10.35 19.74 6.73
CA GLU A 86 -11.32 18.64 6.89
C GLU A 86 -10.65 17.31 7.26
N ALA A 87 -9.39 17.11 6.82
CA ALA A 87 -8.56 15.99 7.27
C ALA A 87 -7.18 16.49 7.68
N VAL A 88 -6.70 16.01 8.84
CA VAL A 88 -5.41 16.39 9.42
C VAL A 88 -4.48 15.17 9.38
N LEU A 89 -3.25 15.39 8.88
CA LEU A 89 -2.20 14.37 8.88
C LEU A 89 -1.74 14.11 10.31
N GLU A 90 -1.84 12.87 10.77
CA GLU A 90 -1.37 12.42 12.08
C GLU A 90 -0.07 11.63 11.92
N VAL A 91 0.99 12.08 12.58
CA VAL A 91 2.28 11.36 12.61
C VAL A 91 2.29 10.40 13.79
N ALA A 92 2.81 9.19 13.57
CA ALA A 92 2.89 8.18 14.60
C ALA A 92 3.77 8.64 15.78
N SER A 93 3.38 8.21 16.99
CA SER A 93 4.08 8.50 18.24
C SER A 93 5.57 8.11 18.18
N ASN A 94 6.39 8.85 18.91
CA ASN A 94 7.82 8.52 19.10
C ASN A 94 8.01 7.14 19.77
N ASP A 95 7.08 6.72 20.61
CA ASP A 95 7.11 5.41 21.27
C ASP A 95 6.92 4.26 20.28
N ALA A 96 6.28 4.51 19.14
CA ALA A 96 6.08 3.57 18.05
C ALA A 96 7.25 3.48 17.03
N LYS A 97 8.40 4.11 17.29
CA LYS A 97 9.55 4.05 16.35
C LYS A 97 10.24 2.68 16.29
N ARG A 98 10.14 1.89 17.35
CA ARG A 98 10.80 0.59 17.42
C ARG A 98 10.06 -0.44 16.57
N ARG A 99 10.78 -1.13 15.72
CA ARG A 99 10.28 -2.31 14.98
C ARG A 99 10.88 -3.57 15.60
N LEU A 100 10.03 -4.56 15.82
CA LEU A 100 10.39 -5.78 16.49
C LEU A 100 10.39 -6.96 15.51
N ILE A 101 11.31 -7.91 15.74
CA ILE A 101 11.37 -9.17 15.00
C ILE A 101 11.23 -10.31 16.02
N TRP A 102 10.33 -11.22 15.75
CA TRP A 102 10.18 -12.44 16.56
C TRP A 102 11.34 -13.38 16.31
N LYS A 103 11.97 -13.88 17.38
CA LYS A 103 13.01 -14.90 17.30
C LYS A 103 12.95 -15.80 18.52
N GLY A 104 12.75 -17.10 18.27
CA GLY A 104 12.63 -18.09 19.34
C GLY A 104 11.38 -17.87 20.19
N ARG A 105 11.50 -17.18 21.32
CA ARG A 105 10.40 -16.98 22.27
C ARG A 105 10.13 -15.52 22.64
N SER A 106 10.76 -14.57 21.94
CA SER A 106 10.62 -13.15 22.28
C SER A 106 10.81 -12.24 21.09
N PHE A 107 10.28 -11.03 21.22
CA PHE A 107 10.52 -9.95 20.28
C PHE A 107 11.87 -9.26 20.56
N HIS A 108 12.63 -9.01 19.52
CA HIS A 108 13.90 -8.30 19.53
C HIS A 108 13.82 -7.06 18.64
N ALA A 109 14.34 -5.93 19.13
CA ALA A 109 14.34 -4.71 18.32
C ALA A 109 15.26 -4.85 17.11
N LEU A 110 14.76 -4.42 15.94
CA LEU A 110 15.58 -4.28 14.75
C LEU A 110 16.66 -3.21 14.99
N PRO A 111 17.93 -3.47 14.69
CA PRO A 111 19.00 -2.49 14.91
C PRO A 111 18.77 -1.20 14.14
N SER A 112 18.90 -0.07 14.82
CA SER A 112 18.76 1.29 14.23
C SER A 112 20.10 2.04 14.10
N GLY A 113 21.22 1.45 14.59
CA GLY A 113 22.55 2.05 14.55
C GLY A 113 23.66 1.03 14.76
N LEU A 114 24.91 1.47 14.69
CA LEU A 114 26.10 0.59 14.79
C LEU A 114 26.12 -0.18 16.11
N TRP A 115 25.90 0.50 17.23
CA TRP A 115 25.95 -0.14 18.56
C TRP A 115 24.85 -1.19 18.73
N SER A 116 23.63 -0.86 18.35
CA SER A 116 22.52 -1.82 18.38
C SER A 116 22.73 -2.97 17.38
N GLY A 117 23.42 -2.73 16.25
CA GLY A 117 23.84 -3.77 15.31
C GLY A 117 24.85 -4.76 15.90
N ILE A 118 25.79 -4.28 16.73
CA ILE A 118 26.77 -5.14 17.41
C ILE A 118 26.11 -5.96 18.52
N THR A 119 25.20 -5.38 19.28
CA THR A 119 24.60 -6.00 20.47
C THR A 119 23.36 -6.84 20.18
N THR A 120 22.73 -6.69 19.02
CA THR A 120 21.48 -7.41 18.69
C THR A 120 21.66 -8.93 18.75
N PRO A 121 20.72 -9.67 19.35
CA PRO A 121 20.70 -11.14 19.32
C PRO A 121 20.11 -11.72 18.02
N LEU A 122 19.59 -10.87 17.12
CA LEU A 122 19.04 -11.32 15.83
C LEU A 122 20.11 -12.02 14.98
N PHE A 123 21.37 -11.57 15.05
CA PHE A 123 22.46 -12.07 14.23
C PHE A 123 23.60 -12.61 15.08
N THR A 124 24.20 -13.71 14.63
CA THR A 124 25.39 -14.28 15.27
C THR A 124 26.62 -13.38 15.04
N PHE A 125 27.69 -13.62 15.79
CA PHE A 125 28.95 -12.91 15.59
C PHE A 125 29.51 -13.12 14.16
N TYR A 126 29.37 -14.34 13.62
CA TYR A 126 29.79 -14.66 12.26
C TYR A 126 29.00 -13.86 11.21
N ASP A 127 27.66 -13.73 11.38
CA ASP A 127 26.84 -12.93 10.49
C ASP A 127 27.27 -11.46 10.48
N LYS A 128 27.60 -10.93 11.65
CA LYS A 128 28.09 -9.55 11.79
C LYS A 128 29.43 -9.33 11.11
N LEU A 129 30.38 -10.29 11.22
CA LEU A 129 31.64 -10.26 10.46
C LEU A 129 31.40 -10.36 8.95
N ARG A 130 30.48 -11.22 8.53
CA ARG A 130 30.10 -11.36 7.12
C ARG A 130 29.58 -10.04 6.54
N LEU A 131 28.81 -9.29 7.32
CA LEU A 131 28.27 -7.99 6.94
C LEU A 131 29.39 -6.94 6.70
N LEU A 132 30.46 -6.95 7.50
CA LEU A 132 31.62 -6.08 7.29
C LEU A 132 32.33 -6.34 5.95
N GLY A 133 32.25 -7.57 5.41
CA GLY A 133 32.77 -7.94 4.09
C GLY A 133 31.88 -7.55 2.92
N GLU A 134 30.69 -6.97 3.16
CA GLU A 134 29.74 -6.60 2.10
C GLU A 134 30.34 -5.67 1.03
N PRO A 135 31.11 -4.62 1.34
CA PRO A 135 31.67 -3.72 0.35
C PRO A 135 32.62 -4.37 -0.68
N PHE A 136 33.19 -5.52 -0.33
CA PHE A 136 34.14 -6.24 -1.20
C PHE A 136 33.48 -7.30 -2.08
N ARG A 137 32.14 -7.47 -2.00
CA ARG A 137 31.43 -8.44 -2.81
C ARG A 137 31.13 -7.90 -4.19
N LYS A 138 31.22 -8.77 -5.21
CA LYS A 138 30.92 -8.43 -6.60
C LYS A 138 29.46 -7.97 -6.74
N ARG A 139 29.25 -6.96 -7.57
CA ARG A 139 27.93 -6.50 -7.98
C ARG A 139 27.20 -7.59 -8.77
N GLY A 140 25.91 -7.75 -8.54
CA GLY A 140 25.05 -8.61 -9.34
C GLY A 140 24.83 -8.02 -10.75
N THR A 141 24.66 -8.91 -11.72
CA THR A 141 24.42 -8.57 -13.12
C THR A 141 23.06 -9.00 -13.63
N ASP A 142 22.34 -9.81 -12.84
CA ASP A 142 20.99 -10.26 -13.17
C ASP A 142 19.96 -9.18 -12.83
N PRO A 143 19.26 -8.59 -13.82
CA PRO A 143 18.22 -7.59 -13.57
C PRO A 143 16.98 -8.19 -12.89
N LEU A 144 16.81 -9.50 -12.93
CA LEU A 144 15.70 -10.22 -12.30
C LEU A 144 16.09 -10.82 -10.94
N GLU A 145 17.27 -10.50 -10.40
CA GLU A 145 17.69 -10.99 -9.09
C GLU A 145 16.67 -10.63 -8.03
N SER A 146 16.16 -11.67 -7.32
CA SER A 146 15.19 -11.47 -6.25
C SER A 146 15.82 -10.78 -5.03
N VAL A 147 14.97 -10.18 -4.17
CA VAL A 147 15.43 -9.52 -2.94
C VAL A 147 16.12 -10.51 -2.02
N GLY A 148 15.60 -11.75 -1.93
CA GLY A 148 16.20 -12.82 -1.13
C GLY A 148 17.58 -13.23 -1.63
N ALA A 149 17.71 -13.52 -2.95
CA ALA A 149 18.97 -13.90 -3.56
C ALA A 149 20.02 -12.79 -3.45
N LEU A 150 19.66 -11.56 -3.73
CA LEU A 150 20.51 -10.38 -3.56
C LEU A 150 21.02 -10.26 -2.12
N ALA A 151 20.12 -10.35 -1.15
CA ALA A 151 20.48 -10.24 0.27
C ALA A 151 21.33 -11.42 0.75
N GLU A 152 21.02 -12.64 0.32
CA GLU A 152 21.81 -13.83 0.67
C GLU A 152 23.22 -13.74 0.10
N ARG A 153 23.37 -13.38 -1.15
CA ARG A 153 24.67 -13.18 -1.82
C ARG A 153 25.51 -12.13 -1.10
N ARG A 154 24.91 -11.01 -0.69
CA ARG A 154 25.65 -9.91 -0.07
C ARG A 154 25.80 -10.02 1.43
N MET A 155 24.79 -10.46 2.15
CA MET A 155 24.74 -10.41 3.62
C MET A 155 24.62 -11.77 4.28
N GLY A 156 24.15 -12.79 3.54
CA GLY A 156 24.04 -14.17 4.01
C GLY A 156 22.64 -14.57 4.46
N LYS A 157 22.43 -15.88 4.57
CA LYS A 157 21.13 -16.51 4.84
C LYS A 157 20.46 -15.99 6.12
N SER A 158 21.21 -15.88 7.21
CA SER A 158 20.69 -15.40 8.49
C SER A 158 20.12 -13.98 8.38
N PHE A 159 20.74 -13.13 7.56
CA PHE A 159 20.21 -11.78 7.28
C PHE A 159 18.91 -11.83 6.47
N VAL A 160 18.82 -12.76 5.52
CA VAL A 160 17.54 -12.99 4.81
C VAL A 160 16.48 -13.41 5.82
N ASP A 161 16.75 -14.40 6.66
CA ASP A 161 15.76 -14.98 7.58
C ASP A 161 15.23 -13.99 8.62
N TYR A 162 16.09 -13.13 9.21
CA TYR A 162 15.70 -12.27 10.32
C TYR A 162 15.60 -10.76 9.99
N ALA A 163 15.87 -10.36 8.75
CA ALA A 163 15.68 -8.98 8.33
C ALA A 163 14.86 -8.89 7.04
N VAL A 164 15.26 -9.59 5.98
CA VAL A 164 14.65 -9.43 4.65
C VAL A 164 13.30 -10.16 4.56
N ASP A 165 13.22 -11.41 4.99
CA ASP A 165 11.98 -12.20 4.95
C ASP A 165 10.87 -11.54 5.79
N PRO A 166 11.07 -11.18 7.07
CA PRO A 166 10.03 -10.49 7.82
C PRO A 166 9.67 -9.11 7.24
N PHE A 167 10.64 -8.39 6.65
CA PHE A 167 10.38 -7.12 6.00
C PHE A 167 9.52 -7.28 4.72
N ILE A 168 9.87 -8.23 3.85
CA ILE A 168 9.10 -8.54 2.63
C ILE A 168 7.76 -9.15 3.02
N GLY A 169 7.71 -10.04 4.00
CA GLY A 169 6.47 -10.59 4.54
C GLY A 169 5.53 -9.52 5.09
N GLY A 170 6.07 -8.51 5.80
CA GLY A 170 5.28 -7.43 6.38
C GLY A 170 4.79 -6.36 5.38
N ILE A 171 5.47 -6.19 4.25
CA ILE A 171 5.14 -5.15 3.25
C ILE A 171 4.44 -5.76 2.03
N TYR A 172 4.97 -6.85 1.50
CA TYR A 172 4.46 -7.51 0.29
C TYR A 172 3.62 -8.75 0.61
N ALA A 173 3.65 -9.24 1.85
CA ALA A 173 3.15 -10.55 2.23
C ALA A 173 3.68 -11.66 1.28
N GLY A 174 4.85 -11.45 0.72
CA GLY A 174 5.45 -12.24 -0.36
C GLY A 174 6.63 -13.09 0.08
N ASN A 175 7.09 -13.91 -0.87
CA ASN A 175 8.31 -14.68 -0.74
C ASN A 175 9.50 -13.83 -1.23
N PRO A 176 10.54 -13.53 -0.38
CA PRO A 176 11.67 -12.71 -0.78
C PRO A 176 12.47 -13.27 -1.96
N TYR A 177 12.41 -14.57 -2.21
CA TYR A 177 13.10 -15.22 -3.33
C TYR A 177 12.33 -15.13 -4.66
N ARG A 178 11.11 -14.61 -4.64
CA ARG A 178 10.29 -14.37 -5.85
C ARG A 178 10.15 -12.91 -6.20
N ILE A 179 10.18 -12.03 -5.20
CA ILE A 179 10.07 -10.58 -5.40
C ILE A 179 11.35 -10.05 -6.04
N VAL A 180 11.25 -9.48 -7.24
CA VAL A 180 12.39 -8.93 -7.99
C VAL A 180 12.79 -7.56 -7.44
N THR A 181 14.07 -7.40 -7.10
CA THR A 181 14.59 -6.22 -6.41
C THR A 181 14.39 -4.93 -7.19
N GLN A 182 14.60 -4.97 -8.50
CA GLN A 182 14.48 -3.79 -9.37
C GLN A 182 13.09 -3.17 -9.32
N TYR A 183 12.04 -3.97 -9.24
CA TYR A 183 10.64 -3.53 -9.26
C TYR A 183 10.08 -3.24 -7.88
N ALA A 184 10.43 -4.04 -6.89
CA ALA A 184 9.92 -3.89 -5.53
C ALA A 184 10.71 -2.86 -4.71
N LEU A 185 12.02 -2.87 -4.81
CA LEU A 185 12.94 -2.02 -4.06
C LEU A 185 13.93 -1.28 -4.96
N PRO A 186 13.45 -0.44 -5.91
CA PRO A 186 14.31 0.19 -6.92
C PRO A 186 15.42 1.07 -6.32
N LYS A 187 15.21 1.65 -5.14
CA LYS A 187 16.25 2.42 -4.43
C LYS A 187 17.39 1.53 -3.94
N LEU A 188 17.09 0.31 -3.49
CA LEU A 188 18.08 -0.68 -3.04
C LEU A 188 18.85 -1.23 -4.24
N TYR A 189 18.13 -1.61 -5.31
CA TYR A 189 18.73 -2.06 -6.56
C TYR A 189 19.73 -1.03 -7.09
N ARG A 190 19.32 0.23 -7.26
CA ARG A 190 20.20 1.32 -7.72
C ARG A 190 21.41 1.55 -6.81
N LEU A 191 21.27 1.34 -5.50
CA LEU A 191 22.38 1.51 -4.56
C LEU A 191 23.52 0.53 -4.86
N GLU A 192 23.20 -0.73 -5.19
CA GLU A 192 24.20 -1.69 -5.65
C GLU A 192 24.71 -1.38 -7.05
N GLN A 193 23.80 -1.05 -7.99
CA GLN A 193 24.19 -0.80 -9.37
C GLN A 193 25.09 0.44 -9.53
N ASP A 194 24.84 1.51 -8.77
CA ASP A 194 25.58 2.77 -8.88
C ASP A 194 26.90 2.74 -8.08
N TYR A 195 26.90 2.05 -6.92
CA TYR A 195 28.01 2.12 -5.96
C TYR A 195 28.72 0.78 -5.71
N GLY A 196 28.20 -0.32 -6.23
CA GLY A 196 28.74 -1.68 -6.05
C GLY A 196 28.56 -2.25 -4.65
N SER A 197 27.95 -1.50 -3.70
CA SER A 197 27.85 -1.87 -2.30
C SER A 197 26.69 -1.12 -1.61
N PHE A 198 25.99 -1.78 -0.71
CA PHE A 198 24.97 -1.12 0.12
C PHE A 198 25.60 -0.20 1.16
N ILE A 199 26.58 -0.72 1.90
CA ILE A 199 27.29 0.04 2.96
C ILE A 199 28.06 1.20 2.32
N GLY A 200 28.89 0.91 1.30
CA GLY A 200 29.65 1.93 0.59
C GLY A 200 28.79 2.97 -0.11
N GLY A 201 27.67 2.53 -0.73
CA GLY A 201 26.70 3.42 -1.38
C GLY A 201 25.97 4.30 -0.38
N ALA A 202 25.52 3.76 0.76
CA ALA A 202 24.88 4.53 1.82
C ALA A 202 25.82 5.59 2.39
N LEU A 203 27.08 5.24 2.63
CA LEU A 203 28.10 6.17 3.12
C LEU A 203 28.39 7.28 2.09
N ARG A 204 28.57 6.96 0.82
CA ARG A 204 28.78 7.96 -0.25
C ARG A 204 27.56 8.88 -0.42
N LYS A 205 26.33 8.35 -0.33
CA LYS A 205 25.12 9.18 -0.34
C LYS A 205 25.02 10.09 0.87
N ALA A 206 25.43 9.62 2.05
CA ALA A 206 25.45 10.44 3.25
C ALA A 206 26.47 11.60 3.16
N LEU A 207 27.60 11.36 2.50
CA LEU A 207 28.63 12.39 2.25
C LEU A 207 28.23 13.39 1.15
N LYS A 208 27.42 12.96 0.16
CA LYS A 208 26.84 13.88 -0.82
C LYS A 208 25.64 14.57 -0.18
N HIS A 209 25.86 15.71 0.44
CA HIS A 209 24.81 16.59 0.99
C HIS A 209 23.86 17.04 -0.14
N GLN A 210 22.91 16.17 -0.54
CA GLN A 210 21.79 16.62 -1.34
C GLN A 210 20.78 17.26 -0.40
N ALA A 211 20.36 18.47 -0.71
CA ALA A 211 19.26 19.12 -0.01
C ALA A 211 18.04 18.19 -0.05
N LYS A 212 17.63 17.70 1.12
CA LYS A 212 16.41 16.88 1.24
C LYS A 212 15.22 17.79 1.24
N ASP A 213 14.19 17.44 0.49
CA ASP A 213 12.91 18.12 0.61
C ASP A 213 12.42 18.01 2.07
N PRO A 214 12.22 19.13 2.78
CA PRO A 214 11.82 19.12 4.19
C PRO A 214 10.46 18.44 4.42
N ARG A 215 9.63 18.33 3.38
CA ARG A 215 8.35 17.63 3.41
C ARG A 215 8.48 16.11 3.47
N VAL A 216 9.67 15.55 3.17
CA VAL A 216 9.94 14.11 3.18
C VAL A 216 10.62 13.72 4.49
N THR A 217 9.82 13.48 5.53
CA THR A 217 10.30 13.14 6.87
C THR A 217 10.55 11.64 7.05
N LYS A 218 9.92 10.79 6.24
CA LYS A 218 9.87 9.31 6.34
C LYS A 218 9.16 8.80 7.60
N GLU A 219 8.51 9.67 8.32
CA GLU A 219 7.69 9.30 9.46
C GLU A 219 6.48 8.49 9.01
N VAL A 220 5.98 7.64 9.89
CA VAL A 220 4.76 6.90 9.68
C VAL A 220 3.58 7.83 9.92
N PHE A 221 2.57 7.78 9.06
CA PHE A 221 1.39 8.61 9.17
C PHE A 221 0.08 7.84 9.04
N SER A 222 -0.96 8.45 9.56
CA SER A 222 -2.38 8.20 9.31
C SER A 222 -3.11 9.55 9.16
N ALA A 223 -4.43 9.55 9.20
CA ALA A 223 -5.21 10.76 9.44
C ALA A 223 -5.78 10.73 10.86
N GLU A 224 -5.98 11.91 11.48
CA GLU A 224 -6.69 12.00 12.77
C GLU A 224 -8.09 11.38 12.63
N GLY A 225 -8.40 10.41 13.49
CA GLY A 225 -9.64 9.64 13.41
C GLY A 225 -9.69 8.55 12.35
N GLY A 226 -8.55 8.25 11.66
CA GLY A 226 -8.42 7.17 10.69
C GLY A 226 -8.29 7.63 9.25
N LEU A 227 -7.74 6.75 8.41
CA LEU A 227 -7.47 7.06 6.99
C LEU A 227 -8.74 7.36 6.19
N SER A 228 -9.91 6.84 6.59
CA SER A 228 -11.18 7.17 5.95
C SER A 228 -11.51 8.67 6.02
N ARG A 229 -11.00 9.40 7.03
CA ARG A 229 -11.19 10.85 7.12
C ARG A 229 -10.56 11.60 5.94
N LEU A 230 -9.39 11.13 5.47
CA LEU A 230 -8.78 11.66 4.26
C LEU A 230 -9.66 11.38 3.02
N ILE A 231 -10.23 10.18 2.92
CA ILE A 231 -11.10 9.80 1.80
C ILE A 231 -12.38 10.64 1.79
N GLU A 232 -13.03 10.78 2.95
CA GLU A 232 -14.24 11.60 3.12
C GLU A 232 -13.99 13.07 2.74
N ALA A 233 -12.87 13.65 3.20
CA ALA A 233 -12.49 15.01 2.88
C ALA A 233 -12.21 15.21 1.38
N LEU A 234 -11.53 14.23 0.74
CA LEU A 234 -11.32 14.21 -0.72
C LEU A 234 -12.66 14.13 -1.45
N GLU A 235 -13.55 13.21 -1.07
CA GLU A 235 -14.87 13.06 -1.67
C GLU A 235 -15.67 14.36 -1.63
N ASN A 236 -15.76 14.97 -0.45
CA ASN A 236 -16.51 16.21 -0.25
C ASN A 236 -15.95 17.33 -1.13
N LYS A 237 -14.64 17.50 -1.16
CA LYS A 237 -13.98 18.55 -1.94
C LYS A 237 -14.09 18.32 -3.45
N LEU A 238 -13.87 17.08 -3.89
CA LEU A 238 -13.94 16.74 -5.31
C LEU A 238 -15.34 16.86 -5.89
N LYS A 239 -16.40 16.52 -5.12
CA LYS A 239 -17.80 16.73 -5.53
C LYS A 239 -18.18 18.20 -5.79
N THR A 240 -17.39 19.14 -5.28
CA THR A 240 -17.60 20.58 -5.58
C THR A 240 -16.83 21.07 -6.80
N LYS A 241 -15.93 20.26 -7.34
CA LYS A 241 -14.99 20.64 -8.40
C LYS A 241 -15.12 19.81 -9.68
N GLY A 242 -15.79 18.65 -9.59
CA GLY A 242 -15.98 17.72 -10.70
C GLY A 242 -17.10 16.73 -10.42
N SER A 243 -17.28 15.78 -11.31
CA SER A 243 -18.30 14.73 -11.15
C SER A 243 -17.66 13.49 -10.50
N VAL A 244 -18.15 13.11 -9.33
CA VAL A 244 -17.75 11.89 -8.62
C VAL A 244 -18.96 11.01 -8.43
N ILE A 245 -18.95 9.82 -9.05
CA ILE A 245 -20.08 8.91 -9.14
C ILE A 245 -19.68 7.57 -8.53
N THR A 246 -20.37 7.19 -7.47
CA THR A 246 -20.25 5.89 -6.79
C THR A 246 -21.41 4.98 -7.21
N GLY A 247 -21.21 3.66 -7.14
CA GLY A 247 -22.19 2.68 -7.65
C GLY A 247 -22.28 2.69 -9.18
N ALA A 248 -21.22 3.14 -9.88
CA ALA A 248 -21.16 3.21 -11.32
C ALA A 248 -20.56 1.94 -11.91
N GLU A 249 -21.38 1.09 -12.50
CA GLU A 249 -20.91 -0.12 -13.17
C GLU A 249 -20.70 0.14 -14.66
N ILE A 250 -19.45 -0.02 -15.15
CA ILE A 250 -19.12 0.17 -16.56
C ILE A 250 -19.74 -0.97 -17.36
N VAL A 251 -20.51 -0.61 -18.38
CA VAL A 251 -21.17 -1.54 -19.30
C VAL A 251 -20.41 -1.67 -20.60
N HIS A 252 -19.84 -0.56 -21.09
CA HIS A 252 -19.11 -0.53 -22.35
C HIS A 252 -18.11 0.62 -22.38
N THR A 253 -16.95 0.34 -22.93
CA THR A 253 -15.92 1.34 -23.21
C THR A 253 -15.49 1.23 -24.66
N ASP A 254 -15.35 2.35 -25.35
CA ASP A 254 -14.93 2.42 -26.73
C ASP A 254 -13.90 3.53 -26.93
N TYR A 255 -13.09 3.39 -27.99
CA TYR A 255 -12.10 4.38 -28.40
C TYR A 255 -12.15 4.60 -29.90
N ALA A 256 -12.29 5.85 -30.32
CA ALA A 256 -12.16 6.23 -31.72
C ALA A 256 -11.19 7.42 -31.87
N PRO A 257 -10.23 7.37 -32.79
CA PRO A 257 -9.23 8.45 -32.98
C PRO A 257 -9.85 9.83 -33.22
N SER A 258 -11.07 9.89 -33.77
CA SER A 258 -11.78 11.14 -34.09
C SER A 258 -12.56 11.74 -32.94
N THR A 259 -12.98 10.91 -31.94
CA THR A 259 -13.90 11.32 -30.86
C THR A 259 -13.33 11.06 -29.47
N GLY A 260 -12.15 10.41 -29.38
CA GLY A 260 -11.55 10.03 -28.11
C GLY A 260 -12.22 8.83 -27.45
N TRP A 261 -12.30 8.85 -26.15
CA TRP A 261 -12.83 7.79 -25.30
C TRP A 261 -14.31 7.99 -25.03
N SER A 262 -15.07 6.89 -25.08
CA SER A 262 -16.49 6.85 -24.72
C SER A 262 -16.72 5.76 -23.70
N VAL A 263 -17.39 6.08 -22.58
CA VAL A 263 -17.71 5.14 -21.52
C VAL A 263 -19.20 5.18 -21.23
N THR A 264 -19.84 4.02 -21.35
CA THR A 264 -21.23 3.82 -20.91
C THR A 264 -21.23 3.08 -19.58
N TYR A 265 -21.90 3.63 -18.60
CA TYR A 265 -22.05 3.00 -17.28
C TYR A 265 -23.51 3.01 -16.83
N THR A 266 -23.83 2.15 -15.88
CA THR A 266 -25.12 2.10 -15.18
C THR A 266 -24.90 2.67 -13.77
N ASP A 267 -25.74 3.58 -13.33
CA ASP A 267 -25.71 4.13 -11.99
C ASP A 267 -26.47 3.26 -10.98
N GLN A 268 -26.54 3.70 -9.71
CA GLN A 268 -27.25 3.01 -8.63
C GLN A 268 -28.76 2.89 -8.83
N HIS A 269 -29.35 3.59 -9.82
CA HIS A 269 -30.78 3.56 -10.19
C HIS A 269 -31.01 2.73 -11.45
N GLU A 270 -29.99 1.99 -11.93
CA GLU A 270 -29.99 1.23 -13.19
C GLU A 270 -30.18 2.09 -14.46
N GLU A 271 -29.96 3.41 -14.35
CA GLU A 271 -29.99 4.31 -15.50
C GLU A 271 -28.66 4.29 -16.23
N LYS A 272 -28.73 4.24 -17.57
CA LYS A 272 -27.55 4.25 -18.45
C LYS A 272 -27.14 5.65 -18.81
N HIS A 273 -25.85 5.93 -18.63
CA HIS A 273 -25.22 7.20 -18.97
C HIS A 273 -24.02 6.95 -19.86
N THR A 274 -23.75 7.85 -20.80
CA THR A 274 -22.57 7.82 -21.66
C THR A 274 -21.78 9.11 -21.51
N ILE A 275 -20.48 8.99 -21.32
CA ILE A 275 -19.54 10.10 -21.18
C ILE A 275 -18.47 9.96 -22.24
N THR A 276 -18.02 11.08 -22.80
CA THR A 276 -16.87 11.13 -23.71
C THR A 276 -15.76 12.02 -23.14
N ALA A 277 -14.50 11.68 -23.42
CA ALA A 277 -13.35 12.48 -22.98
C ALA A 277 -12.12 12.22 -23.86
N ASP A 278 -11.14 13.15 -23.79
CA ASP A 278 -9.85 12.99 -24.47
C ASP A 278 -8.96 11.96 -23.76
N HIS A 279 -9.09 11.87 -22.43
CA HIS A 279 -8.26 11.01 -21.58
C HIS A 279 -9.10 10.01 -20.79
N TYR A 280 -8.63 8.76 -20.77
CA TYR A 280 -9.22 7.66 -20.00
C TYR A 280 -8.18 7.02 -19.09
N ILE A 281 -8.37 7.13 -17.78
CA ILE A 281 -7.45 6.61 -16.80
C ILE A 281 -8.14 5.53 -15.97
N THR A 282 -7.57 4.33 -15.93
CA THR A 282 -8.05 3.27 -15.05
C THR A 282 -7.04 2.97 -13.94
N THR A 283 -7.52 2.85 -12.70
CA THR A 283 -6.74 2.51 -11.52
C THR A 283 -7.16 1.18 -10.90
N VAL A 284 -7.97 0.40 -11.62
CA VAL A 284 -8.49 -0.89 -11.16
C VAL A 284 -7.41 -1.97 -11.11
N ARG A 285 -7.69 -3.06 -10.40
CA ARG A 285 -6.80 -4.22 -10.38
C ARG A 285 -6.68 -4.87 -11.75
N SER A 286 -5.58 -5.60 -11.96
CA SER A 286 -5.29 -6.28 -13.24
C SER A 286 -6.42 -7.19 -13.72
N ASP A 287 -7.03 -7.94 -12.82
CA ASP A 287 -8.11 -8.89 -13.11
C ASP A 287 -9.46 -8.25 -13.46
N LEU A 288 -9.56 -6.94 -13.35
CA LEU A 288 -10.76 -6.18 -13.69
C LEU A 288 -10.60 -5.35 -14.98
N LEU A 289 -9.42 -5.33 -15.58
CA LEU A 289 -9.15 -4.50 -16.76
C LEU A 289 -10.06 -4.84 -17.94
N HIS A 290 -10.34 -6.12 -18.17
CA HIS A 290 -11.23 -6.57 -19.25
C HIS A 290 -12.67 -6.06 -19.10
N SER A 291 -13.10 -5.73 -17.89
CA SER A 291 -14.46 -5.19 -17.66
C SER A 291 -14.57 -3.68 -17.82
N VAL A 292 -13.44 -2.98 -17.96
CA VAL A 292 -13.41 -1.51 -18.04
C VAL A 292 -12.70 -0.98 -19.28
N LEU A 293 -12.14 -1.87 -20.10
CA LEU A 293 -11.46 -1.50 -21.36
C LEU A 293 -12.21 -2.03 -22.57
N PRO A 294 -12.01 -1.43 -23.77
CA PRO A 294 -12.57 -1.94 -25.02
C PRO A 294 -12.21 -3.41 -25.30
N ASN A 295 -13.13 -4.14 -25.92
CA ASN A 295 -12.94 -5.56 -26.24
C ASN A 295 -11.73 -5.80 -27.14
N GLU A 296 -11.34 -4.84 -27.98
CA GLU A 296 -10.18 -4.91 -28.85
C GLU A 296 -8.85 -4.95 -28.07
N ILE A 297 -8.84 -4.41 -26.85
CA ILE A 297 -7.67 -4.42 -25.96
C ILE A 297 -7.58 -5.76 -25.20
N ALA A 298 -8.70 -6.45 -24.98
CA ALA A 298 -8.73 -7.68 -24.16
C ALA A 298 -7.67 -8.73 -24.54
N PRO A 299 -7.39 -9.05 -25.83
CA PRO A 299 -6.35 -10.00 -26.21
C PRO A 299 -4.93 -9.58 -25.77
N LEU A 300 -4.70 -8.30 -25.51
CA LEU A 300 -3.42 -7.75 -25.12
C LEU A 300 -3.20 -7.78 -23.60
N LEU A 301 -4.24 -8.01 -22.79
CA LEU A 301 -4.20 -7.89 -21.35
C LEU A 301 -3.52 -9.07 -20.63
N ALA A 302 -3.37 -10.22 -21.26
CA ALA A 302 -2.87 -11.45 -20.62
C ALA A 302 -1.59 -11.26 -19.78
N PRO A 303 -0.52 -10.54 -20.23
CA PRO A 303 0.66 -10.32 -19.39
C PRO A 303 0.39 -9.43 -18.17
N ILE A 304 -0.66 -8.60 -18.21
CA ILE A 304 -1.04 -7.71 -17.10
C ILE A 304 -1.93 -8.48 -16.12
N GLU A 305 -2.88 -9.27 -16.61
CA GLU A 305 -3.81 -10.06 -15.80
C GLU A 305 -3.14 -11.23 -15.07
N GLN A 306 -1.97 -11.69 -15.55
CA GLN A 306 -1.13 -12.67 -14.85
C GLN A 306 -0.48 -12.13 -13.57
N LEU A 307 -0.59 -10.83 -13.27
CA LEU A 307 -0.11 -10.25 -12.02
C LEU A 307 -0.73 -10.99 -10.83
N ARG A 308 0.14 -11.63 -10.04
CA ARG A 308 -0.27 -12.33 -8.83
C ARG A 308 -0.49 -11.35 -7.68
N TYR A 309 -1.41 -11.70 -6.80
CA TYR A 309 -1.69 -10.95 -5.58
C TYR A 309 -1.55 -11.88 -4.38
N ALA A 310 -0.82 -11.46 -3.37
CA ALA A 310 -0.80 -12.15 -2.10
C ALA A 310 -2.15 -11.97 -1.39
N PRO A 311 -2.77 -13.05 -0.88
CA PRO A 311 -3.95 -12.95 -0.03
C PRO A 311 -3.55 -12.51 1.37
N ILE A 312 -4.40 -11.70 2.02
CA ILE A 312 -4.23 -11.28 3.42
C ILE A 312 -5.53 -11.47 4.17
N THR A 313 -5.43 -12.03 5.35
CA THR A 313 -6.46 -11.93 6.37
C THR A 313 -5.94 -11.03 7.49
N GLU A 314 -6.69 -10.01 7.78
CA GLU A 314 -6.44 -9.07 8.87
C GLU A 314 -7.40 -9.37 10.02
N VAL A 315 -6.85 -9.61 11.20
CA VAL A 315 -7.59 -9.84 12.44
C VAL A 315 -7.30 -8.71 13.40
N VAL A 316 -8.35 -8.03 13.86
CA VAL A 316 -8.24 -6.94 14.83
C VAL A 316 -8.71 -7.44 16.19
N ILE A 317 -7.89 -7.26 17.22
CA ILE A 317 -8.20 -7.65 18.59
C ILE A 317 -7.95 -6.48 19.53
N GLY A 318 -8.97 -6.11 20.30
CA GLY A 318 -8.91 -5.08 21.33
C GLY A 318 -9.11 -5.66 22.74
N PHE A 319 -8.39 -5.11 23.71
CA PHE A 319 -8.55 -5.42 25.14
C PHE A 319 -8.75 -4.15 25.93
N ASP A 320 -9.79 -4.09 26.74
CA ASP A 320 -9.99 -3.03 27.72
C ASP A 320 -9.12 -3.29 28.96
N HIS A 321 -8.59 -2.23 29.56
CA HIS A 321 -7.91 -2.27 30.85
C HIS A 321 -6.83 -3.37 30.96
N LEU A 322 -5.79 -3.27 30.10
CA LEU A 322 -4.64 -4.20 30.10
C LEU A 322 -3.32 -3.47 30.43
N PRO A 323 -3.21 -2.78 31.59
CA PRO A 323 -2.07 -1.90 31.90
C PRO A 323 -0.75 -2.65 32.12
N GLU A 324 -0.79 -3.95 32.38
CA GLU A 324 0.38 -4.81 32.59
C GLU A 324 1.16 -5.07 31.30
N ILE A 325 0.55 -4.89 30.14
CA ILE A 325 1.21 -5.07 28.84
C ILE A 325 1.64 -3.70 28.30
N ARG A 326 2.93 -3.54 28.04
CA ARG A 326 3.52 -2.33 27.47
C ARG A 326 4.36 -2.70 26.26
N THR A 327 3.86 -2.35 25.08
CA THR A 327 4.49 -2.73 23.81
C THR A 327 5.52 -1.71 23.32
N LYS A 328 5.27 -0.40 23.48
CA LYS A 328 6.13 0.74 23.09
C LYS A 328 6.94 0.49 21.82
N ALA A 329 6.23 0.10 20.76
CA ALA A 329 6.79 -0.23 19.45
C ALA A 329 5.73 -0.03 18.37
N PHE A 330 6.16 0.05 17.12
CA PHE A 330 5.30 0.07 15.94
C PHE A 330 4.53 -1.26 15.79
N GLY A 331 5.24 -2.35 16.05
CA GLY A 331 4.74 -3.70 15.88
C GLY A 331 5.88 -4.71 15.83
N GLY A 332 5.51 -5.97 15.64
CA GLY A 332 6.42 -7.09 15.52
C GLY A 332 6.18 -7.88 14.24
N LEU A 333 7.24 -8.13 13.49
CA LEU A 333 7.22 -8.99 12.31
C LEU A 333 7.68 -10.40 12.68
N VAL A 334 7.13 -11.39 12.01
CA VAL A 334 7.40 -12.79 12.26
C VAL A 334 8.10 -13.40 11.04
N PRO A 335 9.37 -13.84 11.19
CA PRO A 335 10.09 -14.53 10.13
C PRO A 335 9.46 -15.87 9.76
N SER A 336 9.47 -16.23 8.47
CA SER A 336 8.93 -17.51 7.99
C SER A 336 9.63 -18.72 8.61
N CYS A 337 10.92 -18.60 8.95
CA CYS A 337 11.70 -19.66 9.60
C CYS A 337 11.25 -19.98 11.03
N GLU A 338 10.47 -19.11 11.67
CA GLU A 338 9.91 -19.35 13.02
C GLU A 338 8.62 -20.18 12.98
N ASN A 339 8.09 -20.51 11.79
CA ASN A 339 6.92 -21.39 11.57
C ASN A 339 5.68 -20.98 12.39
N CYS A 340 5.43 -19.70 12.55
CA CYS A 340 4.23 -19.17 13.19
C CYS A 340 3.10 -18.98 12.19
N SER A 341 1.86 -18.91 12.67
CA SER A 341 0.66 -18.78 11.84
C SER A 341 0.37 -17.36 11.38
N ILE A 342 1.15 -16.36 11.82
CA ILE A 342 0.94 -14.93 11.51
C ILE A 342 2.19 -14.34 10.86
N LEU A 343 1.99 -13.28 10.07
CA LEU A 343 3.07 -12.51 9.43
C LEU A 343 3.62 -11.43 10.37
N GLY A 344 2.79 -10.92 11.25
CA GLY A 344 3.14 -9.85 12.18
C GLY A 344 1.94 -9.26 12.89
N ILE A 345 2.25 -8.35 13.80
CA ILE A 345 1.27 -7.64 14.65
C ILE A 345 1.62 -6.15 14.61
N LEU A 346 0.66 -5.29 14.31
CA LEU A 346 0.77 -3.85 14.56
C LEU A 346 0.21 -3.52 15.94
N PHE A 347 0.86 -2.63 16.65
CA PHE A 347 0.44 -2.13 17.96
C PHE A 347 -0.27 -0.78 17.77
N THR A 348 -1.50 -0.83 17.26
CA THR A 348 -2.22 0.33 16.75
C THR A 348 -2.45 1.40 17.83
N ALA A 349 -2.74 0.99 19.06
CA ALA A 349 -2.89 1.91 20.19
C ALA A 349 -1.62 2.69 20.54
N GLU A 350 -0.43 2.15 20.24
CA GLU A 350 0.85 2.83 20.49
C GLU A 350 1.22 3.85 19.41
N MET A 351 0.64 3.69 18.21
CA MET A 351 1.01 4.52 17.05
C MET A 351 0.26 5.85 17.02
N PHE A 352 -1.05 5.82 17.22
CA PHE A 352 -1.91 6.97 17.00
C PHE A 352 -2.82 7.22 18.20
N ARG A 353 -3.22 8.49 18.37
CA ARG A 353 -4.09 8.90 19.47
C ARG A 353 -5.55 8.52 19.20
N ASN A 354 -6.32 8.43 20.28
CA ASN A 354 -7.78 8.24 20.22
C ASN A 354 -8.21 7.00 19.41
N ARG A 355 -7.39 5.92 19.45
CA ARG A 355 -7.69 4.66 18.78
C ARG A 355 -8.36 3.63 19.70
N VAL A 356 -8.41 3.90 20.98
CA VAL A 356 -8.89 2.99 22.02
C VAL A 356 -9.85 3.72 22.98
N PRO A 357 -10.79 3.00 23.61
CA PRO A 357 -11.78 3.62 24.50
C PRO A 357 -11.20 4.14 25.82
N TYR A 358 -10.16 3.50 26.36
CA TYR A 358 -9.52 3.86 27.62
C TYR A 358 -7.99 3.96 27.43
N GLU A 359 -7.32 4.75 28.27
CA GLU A 359 -5.87 5.02 28.18
C GLU A 359 -5.01 3.74 28.36
N ASP A 360 -5.52 2.75 29.10
CA ASP A 360 -4.88 1.47 29.36
C ASP A 360 -5.43 0.32 28.47
N SER A 361 -6.24 0.62 27.48
CA SER A 361 -6.70 -0.34 26.47
C SER A 361 -5.64 -0.57 25.41
N LEU A 362 -5.65 -1.75 24.81
CA LEU A 362 -4.74 -2.14 23.72
C LEU A 362 -5.53 -2.53 22.48
N LEU A 363 -4.93 -2.26 21.32
CA LEU A 363 -5.48 -2.56 20.01
C LEU A 363 -4.38 -3.12 19.11
N PHE A 364 -4.66 -4.28 18.51
CA PHE A 364 -3.73 -5.02 17.68
C PHE A 364 -4.35 -5.34 16.33
N ASN A 365 -3.61 -5.07 15.24
CA ASN A 365 -3.92 -5.61 13.91
C ASN A 365 -2.94 -6.74 13.62
N ILE A 366 -3.45 -7.94 13.39
CA ILE A 366 -2.70 -9.18 13.18
C ILE A 366 -2.88 -9.59 11.73
N PHE A 367 -1.79 -9.89 11.04
CA PHE A 367 -1.81 -10.25 9.63
C PHE A 367 -1.48 -11.73 9.44
N MET A 368 -2.30 -12.40 8.62
CA MET A 368 -2.20 -13.82 8.30
C MET A 368 -2.29 -14.02 6.79
N GLY A 369 -1.82 -15.16 6.28
CA GLY A 369 -1.81 -15.46 4.85
C GLY A 369 -0.49 -15.09 4.19
N GLY A 370 -0.53 -14.54 2.99
CA GLY A 370 0.64 -14.22 2.19
C GLY A 370 0.90 -15.23 1.07
N ASP A 371 1.80 -14.89 0.17
CA ASP A 371 2.22 -15.76 -0.94
C ASP A 371 3.20 -16.82 -0.44
N GLU A 372 2.86 -18.09 -0.65
CA GLU A 372 3.67 -19.25 -0.24
C GLU A 372 4.01 -19.29 1.28
N LYS A 373 3.08 -18.87 2.13
CA LYS A 373 3.24 -18.92 3.59
C LYS A 373 2.61 -20.18 4.18
N PRO A 374 3.05 -20.63 5.38
CA PRO A 374 2.59 -21.89 5.96
C PRO A 374 1.09 -21.99 6.20
N LEU A 375 0.43 -20.88 6.51
CA LEU A 375 -1.00 -20.84 6.74
C LEU A 375 -1.71 -20.26 5.51
N ASN A 376 -2.62 -21.05 4.92
CA ASN A 376 -3.55 -20.59 3.91
C ASN A 376 -4.90 -20.25 4.57
N PRO A 377 -5.26 -18.95 4.67
CA PRO A 377 -6.51 -18.56 5.36
C PRO A 377 -7.79 -19.12 4.73
N ASP A 378 -7.78 -19.44 3.44
CA ASP A 378 -8.97 -19.97 2.75
C ASP A 378 -9.36 -21.40 3.19
N GLU A 379 -8.48 -22.11 3.93
CA GLU A 379 -8.72 -23.44 4.49
C GLU A 379 -9.40 -23.41 5.87
N TYR A 380 -9.63 -22.22 6.45
CA TYR A 380 -10.15 -22.03 7.82
C TYR A 380 -11.39 -21.14 7.83
N SER A 381 -12.28 -21.39 8.77
CA SER A 381 -13.41 -20.48 9.08
C SER A 381 -12.92 -19.19 9.74
N ASP A 382 -13.79 -18.19 9.84
CA ASP A 382 -13.46 -16.93 10.53
C ASP A 382 -13.20 -17.16 12.02
N GLU A 383 -13.97 -18.03 12.66
CA GLU A 383 -13.82 -18.40 14.07
C GLU A 383 -12.48 -19.10 14.33
N GLU A 384 -12.07 -20.01 13.45
CA GLU A 384 -10.78 -20.68 13.56
C GLU A 384 -9.62 -19.70 13.40
N LEU A 385 -9.70 -18.78 12.45
CA LEU A 385 -8.66 -17.76 12.24
C LEU A 385 -8.59 -16.78 13.42
N LEU A 386 -9.71 -16.37 13.98
CA LEU A 386 -9.78 -15.56 15.20
C LEU A 386 -9.09 -16.29 16.37
N CYS A 387 -9.41 -17.57 16.58
CA CYS A 387 -8.76 -18.40 17.62
C CYS A 387 -7.24 -18.54 17.40
N ILE A 388 -6.80 -18.74 16.15
CA ILE A 388 -5.38 -18.85 15.81
C ILE A 388 -4.67 -17.51 16.10
N ALA A 389 -5.22 -16.39 15.61
CA ALA A 389 -4.64 -15.06 15.79
C ALA A 389 -4.55 -14.69 17.29
N GLU A 390 -5.62 -14.93 18.06
CA GLU A 390 -5.64 -14.64 19.49
C GLU A 390 -4.64 -15.51 20.26
N ARG A 391 -4.53 -16.79 19.93
CA ARG A 391 -3.53 -17.69 20.54
C ARG A 391 -2.10 -17.21 20.30
N GLU A 392 -1.77 -16.82 19.06
CA GLU A 392 -0.44 -16.30 18.71
C GLU A 392 -0.16 -14.97 19.42
N LEU A 393 -1.13 -14.06 19.44
CA LEU A 393 -1.04 -12.78 20.16
C LEU A 393 -0.76 -12.98 21.65
N ARG A 394 -1.56 -13.84 22.31
CA ARG A 394 -1.39 -14.15 23.74
C ARG A 394 -0.03 -14.77 24.04
N ARG A 395 0.41 -15.70 23.19
CA ARG A 395 1.71 -16.33 23.31
C ARG A 395 2.87 -15.33 23.19
N MET A 396 2.80 -14.45 22.18
CA MET A 396 3.87 -13.51 21.86
C MET A 396 3.96 -12.34 22.84
N LEU A 397 2.84 -11.89 23.39
CA LEU A 397 2.80 -10.75 24.32
C LEU A 397 2.56 -11.17 25.79
N SER A 398 2.48 -12.48 26.07
CA SER A 398 2.21 -13.01 27.41
C SER A 398 0.91 -12.48 28.02
N ILE A 399 -0.13 -12.31 27.20
CA ILE A 399 -1.44 -11.85 27.68
C ILE A 399 -2.10 -12.97 28.50
N PRO A 400 -2.50 -12.71 29.77
CA PRO A 400 -3.11 -13.73 30.64
C PRO A 400 -4.40 -14.31 30.04
N ALA A 401 -4.61 -15.62 30.25
CA ALA A 401 -5.78 -16.34 29.70
C ALA A 401 -7.13 -15.84 30.27
N ASN A 402 -7.13 -15.25 31.47
CA ASN A 402 -8.32 -14.69 32.12
C ASN A 402 -8.72 -13.29 31.63
N ARG A 403 -7.96 -12.69 30.71
CA ARG A 403 -8.32 -11.42 30.04
C ARG A 403 -9.09 -11.73 28.76
N ASN A 404 -10.33 -11.27 28.66
CA ASN A 404 -11.15 -11.45 27.47
C ASN A 404 -10.93 -10.29 26.49
N ALA A 405 -10.93 -10.60 25.19
CA ALA A 405 -10.98 -9.58 24.16
C ALA A 405 -12.31 -8.83 24.19
N SER A 406 -12.27 -7.50 24.19
CA SER A 406 -13.45 -6.62 24.13
C SER A 406 -13.91 -6.39 22.70
N LEU A 407 -12.97 -6.44 21.76
CA LEU A 407 -13.20 -6.30 20.33
C LEU A 407 -12.51 -7.45 19.58
N GLN A 408 -13.23 -8.02 18.63
CA GLN A 408 -12.68 -8.95 17.63
C GLN A 408 -13.32 -8.63 16.28
N HIS A 409 -12.49 -8.51 15.25
CA HIS A 409 -12.94 -8.31 13.87
C HIS A 409 -12.03 -9.07 12.92
N ILE A 410 -12.56 -9.52 11.77
CA ILE A 410 -11.79 -10.20 10.74
C ILE A 410 -12.17 -9.65 9.36
N ALA A 411 -11.16 -9.44 8.51
CA ALA A 411 -11.34 -9.05 7.12
C ALA A 411 -10.43 -9.89 6.21
N ARG A 412 -10.99 -10.40 5.12
CA ARG A 412 -10.28 -11.24 4.15
C ARG A 412 -10.10 -10.53 2.82
N TYR A 413 -8.88 -10.47 2.35
CA TYR A 413 -8.50 -9.88 1.06
C TYR A 413 -7.81 -10.94 0.21
N ARG A 414 -8.54 -11.62 -0.67
CA ARG A 414 -7.98 -12.67 -1.54
C ARG A 414 -6.97 -12.13 -2.57
N LYS A 415 -7.12 -10.88 -2.97
CA LYS A 415 -6.23 -10.17 -3.89
C LYS A 415 -5.79 -8.85 -3.25
N ALA A 416 -4.93 -8.95 -2.20
CA ALA A 416 -4.53 -7.80 -1.41
C ALA A 416 -3.33 -7.06 -2.02
N ILE A 417 -2.19 -7.72 -2.16
CA ILE A 417 -0.92 -7.05 -2.46
C ILE A 417 -0.31 -7.61 -3.74
N PRO A 418 -0.12 -6.79 -4.79
CA PRO A 418 0.48 -7.22 -6.04
C PRO A 418 1.93 -7.66 -5.83
N GLN A 419 2.32 -8.76 -6.47
CA GLN A 419 3.65 -9.36 -6.38
C GLN A 419 4.48 -8.97 -7.60
N TYR A 420 5.56 -8.23 -7.39
CA TYR A 420 6.45 -7.78 -8.46
C TYR A 420 7.58 -8.79 -8.67
N ASP A 421 7.24 -9.85 -9.35
CA ASP A 421 8.10 -10.99 -9.67
C ASP A 421 8.74 -10.88 -11.07
N GLU A 422 9.25 -12.00 -11.57
CA GLU A 422 9.90 -12.14 -12.88
C GLU A 422 8.99 -11.81 -14.07
N THR A 423 7.67 -11.75 -13.90
CA THR A 423 6.71 -11.36 -14.95
C THR A 423 6.62 -9.84 -15.13
N SER A 424 7.18 -9.06 -14.20
CA SER A 424 7.08 -7.60 -14.18
C SER A 424 7.59 -6.91 -15.47
N PRO A 425 8.70 -7.34 -16.12
CA PRO A 425 9.13 -6.71 -17.39
C PRO A 425 8.09 -6.82 -18.49
N ALA A 426 7.56 -8.03 -18.71
CA ALA A 426 6.57 -8.27 -19.76
C ALA A 426 5.28 -7.48 -19.52
N ARG A 427 4.84 -7.40 -18.25
CA ARG A 427 3.68 -6.60 -17.84
C ARG A 427 3.89 -5.12 -18.14
N LEU A 428 5.01 -4.55 -17.72
CA LEU A 428 5.30 -3.13 -17.90
C LEU A 428 5.50 -2.74 -19.37
N GLU A 429 6.10 -3.65 -20.16
CA GLU A 429 6.21 -3.45 -21.60
C GLU A 429 4.82 -3.45 -22.25
N ARG A 430 3.97 -4.42 -21.90
CA ARG A 430 2.60 -4.50 -22.43
C ARG A 430 1.77 -3.27 -22.07
N ILE A 431 1.90 -2.74 -20.86
CA ILE A 431 1.24 -1.47 -20.48
C ILE A 431 1.68 -0.35 -21.42
N ARG A 432 2.99 -0.22 -21.69
CA ARG A 432 3.51 0.82 -22.60
C ARG A 432 3.00 0.67 -24.03
N GLU A 433 3.00 -0.57 -24.55
CA GLU A 433 2.48 -0.86 -25.90
C GLU A 433 1.01 -0.47 -26.05
N ILE A 434 0.18 -0.81 -25.06
CA ILE A 434 -1.24 -0.47 -25.06
C ILE A 434 -1.43 1.04 -25.00
N GLU A 435 -0.75 1.75 -24.10
CA GLU A 435 -0.85 3.20 -23.95
C GLU A 435 -0.37 3.96 -25.22
N GLN A 436 0.62 3.42 -25.92
CA GLN A 436 1.08 3.98 -27.19
C GLN A 436 0.08 3.76 -28.33
N ALA A 437 -0.59 2.61 -28.35
CA ALA A 437 -1.58 2.27 -29.37
C ALA A 437 -2.92 3.01 -29.17
N TYR A 438 -3.23 3.43 -27.95
CA TYR A 438 -4.49 4.06 -27.58
C TYR A 438 -4.24 5.42 -26.90
N PRO A 439 -4.05 6.51 -27.67
CA PRO A 439 -3.78 7.83 -27.12
C PRO A 439 -4.80 8.27 -26.06
N GLY A 440 -4.31 8.90 -25.01
CA GLY A 440 -5.12 9.32 -23.87
C GLY A 440 -5.42 8.23 -22.85
N LEU A 441 -5.09 6.94 -23.11
CA LEU A 441 -5.20 5.88 -22.12
C LEU A 441 -4.04 5.90 -21.13
N VAL A 442 -4.36 5.72 -19.84
CA VAL A 442 -3.38 5.46 -18.79
C VAL A 442 -3.84 4.29 -17.93
N LEU A 443 -3.06 3.21 -17.91
CA LEU A 443 -3.25 2.05 -17.04
C LEU A 443 -2.47 2.27 -15.74
N ALA A 444 -3.12 2.76 -14.69
CA ALA A 444 -2.51 3.15 -13.42
C ALA A 444 -2.80 2.12 -12.30
N GLY A 445 -2.45 2.47 -11.08
CA GLY A 445 -2.70 1.62 -9.92
C GLY A 445 -1.56 0.64 -9.61
N GLY A 446 -1.84 -0.36 -8.80
CA GLY A 446 -0.88 -1.38 -8.35
C GLY A 446 -0.33 -2.28 -9.44
N ILE A 447 -0.87 -2.21 -10.65
CA ILE A 447 -0.39 -2.96 -11.83
C ILE A 447 0.96 -2.44 -12.35
N ARG A 448 1.33 -1.20 -12.03
CA ARG A 448 2.59 -0.59 -12.47
C ARG A 448 3.70 -0.73 -11.45
N ASP A 449 3.57 0.02 -10.36
CA ASP A 449 4.63 0.19 -9.38
C ASP A 449 4.06 0.60 -8.03
N GLY A 450 4.85 0.38 -6.97
CA GLY A 450 4.54 0.87 -5.63
C GLY A 450 3.28 0.27 -5.01
N ILE A 451 3.36 -0.25 -3.80
CA ILE A 451 2.23 -0.83 -3.08
C ILE A 451 1.79 0.02 -1.88
N GLY A 452 2.66 0.90 -1.39
CA GLY A 452 2.38 1.73 -0.22
C GLY A 452 1.57 2.98 -0.55
N LEU A 453 0.84 3.51 0.43
CA LEU A 453 -0.01 4.69 0.29
C LEU A 453 0.71 5.88 -0.38
N ALA A 454 1.92 6.22 0.07
CA ALA A 454 2.68 7.33 -0.50
C ALA A 454 3.00 7.13 -1.99
N ALA A 455 3.31 5.89 -2.41
CA ALA A 455 3.56 5.59 -3.80
C ALA A 455 2.29 5.69 -4.65
N ARG A 456 1.15 5.26 -4.11
CA ARG A 456 -0.16 5.39 -4.77
C ARG A 456 -0.59 6.84 -4.92
N ILE A 457 -0.37 7.66 -3.88
CA ILE A 457 -0.63 9.11 -3.91
C ILE A 457 0.30 9.77 -4.96
N ALA A 458 1.60 9.51 -4.88
CA ALA A 458 2.57 10.10 -5.81
C ALA A 458 2.31 9.73 -7.27
N GLN A 459 1.88 8.47 -7.54
CA GLN A 459 1.51 8.05 -8.89
C GLN A 459 0.30 8.84 -9.40
N GLY A 460 -0.77 8.96 -8.62
CA GLY A 460 -1.96 9.73 -9.00
C GLY A 460 -1.63 11.19 -9.27
N VAL A 461 -0.85 11.82 -8.39
CA VAL A 461 -0.40 13.22 -8.55
C VAL A 461 0.47 13.39 -9.80
N SER A 462 1.40 12.46 -10.09
CA SER A 462 2.26 12.51 -11.28
C SER A 462 1.41 12.46 -12.56
N ILE A 463 0.51 11.48 -12.65
CA ILE A 463 -0.39 11.33 -13.81
C ILE A 463 -1.25 12.59 -13.99
N GLY A 464 -1.81 13.13 -12.91
CA GLY A 464 -2.61 14.36 -12.97
C GLY A 464 -1.80 15.56 -13.46
N LYS A 465 -0.55 15.70 -13.02
CA LYS A 465 0.37 16.75 -13.49
C LYS A 465 0.71 16.61 -14.98
N GLU A 466 0.94 15.37 -15.44
CA GLU A 466 1.25 15.05 -16.86
C GLU A 466 0.05 15.36 -17.78
N ILE A 467 -1.13 14.90 -17.41
CA ILE A 467 -2.39 15.18 -18.16
C ILE A 467 -2.65 16.68 -18.23
N ALA A 468 -2.45 17.38 -17.14
CA ALA A 468 -2.68 18.84 -17.09
C ALA A 468 -1.71 19.65 -17.97
N VAL A 469 -0.56 19.09 -18.35
CA VAL A 469 0.35 19.69 -19.33
C VAL A 469 -0.14 19.42 -20.77
N GLN A 470 -0.73 18.25 -21.02
CA GLN A 470 -1.24 17.87 -22.34
C GLN A 470 -2.53 18.60 -22.72
N ILE A 471 -3.35 18.98 -21.74
CA ILE A 471 -4.64 19.65 -21.95
C ILE A 471 -4.47 21.18 -22.19
N LYS A 472 -3.37 21.77 -21.76
CA LYS A 472 -3.05 23.19 -22.04
C LYS A 472 -2.67 23.43 -23.47
#